data_a189171800c8af4dc91cce4ac140972a
#
_entry.id   a189171800c8af4dc91cce4ac140972a
#
_cell.length_a   1.000
_cell.length_b   1.000
_cell.length_c   1.000
_cell.angle_alpha   90.00
_cell.angle_beta   90.00
_cell.angle_gamma   90.00
#
_symmetry.space_group_name_H-M   'P 1'
#
loop_
_entity.id
_entity.type
_entity.pdbx_description
1 polymer ?
#
loop_
_entity_poly.entity_id
_entity_poly.type
_entity_poly.pdbx_seq_one_letter_code
_entity_poly.pdbx_strand_id
1 'polypeptide(L)'
;MNNKGFTLIELVAIILVLVAIFLVSFPSLLNISKTDEEKEYKTMVEDLCLAGKSYIYANTSLFSELSIIGSNIEIPIETLIEYGNVKNDIVNPKTNKKVDKDSLNFTVLSDYSLNCEYKEV
;
A
#
# COMPACT_ATOMS: atom_id res chain seq x y z
N MET A 1 -36.22 22.86 -42.03
CA MET A 1 -35.69 22.67 -41.85
C MET A 1 -35.11 22.03 -41.75
N ASN A 2 -34.95 21.92 -41.76
CA ASN A 2 -34.17 21.53 -41.66
C ASN A 2 -33.84 20.35 -41.34
N ASN A 3 -33.99 19.67 -41.46
CA ASN A 3 -33.72 18.32 -41.38
C ASN A 3 -32.44 17.86 -41.91
N LYS A 4 -31.54 18.67 -41.98
CA LYS A 4 -30.29 18.42 -42.65
C LYS A 4 -29.19 18.02 -41.71
N GLY A 5 -29.53 17.70 -40.51
CA GLY A 5 -28.57 17.38 -39.50
C GLY A 5 -28.01 18.61 -38.80
N PHE A 6 -26.89 18.45 -38.18
CA PHE A 6 -26.28 19.49 -37.33
C PHE A 6 -25.65 20.58 -38.19
N THR A 7 -25.75 21.81 -37.71
CA THR A 7 -24.99 22.91 -38.28
C THR A 7 -23.53 22.79 -37.78
N LEU A 8 -22.63 23.48 -38.44
CA LEU A 8 -21.24 23.52 -38.07
C LEU A 8 -21.06 24.07 -36.64
N ILE A 9 -21.85 25.08 -36.28
CA ILE A 9 -21.82 25.67 -34.92
C ILE A 9 -22.25 24.66 -33.86
N GLU A 10 -23.29 23.89 -34.14
CA GLU A 10 -23.75 22.84 -33.21
C GLU A 10 -22.69 21.77 -33.00
N LEU A 11 -22.04 21.35 -34.08
CA LEU A 11 -20.99 20.35 -34.01
C LEU A 11 -19.80 20.87 -33.17
N VAL A 12 -19.39 22.11 -33.40
CA VAL A 12 -18.31 22.74 -32.63
C VAL A 12 -18.69 22.85 -31.16
N ALA A 13 -19.95 23.21 -30.85
CA ALA A 13 -20.42 23.30 -29.48
C ALA A 13 -20.36 21.96 -28.75
N ILE A 14 -20.73 20.87 -29.41
CA ILE A 14 -20.66 19.53 -28.86
C ILE A 14 -19.21 19.15 -28.53
N ILE A 15 -18.30 19.41 -29.45
CA ILE A 15 -16.89 19.13 -29.28
C ILE A 15 -16.32 19.92 -28.10
N LEU A 16 -16.65 21.21 -27.94
CA LEU A 16 -16.21 22.03 -26.86
C LEU A 16 -16.70 21.51 -25.50
N VAL A 17 -17.95 21.06 -25.45
CA VAL A 17 -18.50 20.49 -24.21
C VAL A 17 -17.76 19.20 -23.83
N LEU A 18 -17.51 18.32 -24.80
CA LEU A 18 -16.78 17.07 -24.54
C LEU A 18 -15.37 17.32 -24.07
N VAL A 19 -14.67 18.30 -24.65
CA VAL A 19 -13.32 18.69 -24.22
C VAL A 19 -13.35 19.23 -22.80
N ALA A 20 -14.33 20.08 -22.47
CA ALA A 20 -14.47 20.63 -21.12
C ALA A 20 -14.67 19.51 -20.08
N ILE A 21 -15.53 18.54 -20.38
CA ILE A 21 -15.76 17.39 -19.50
C ILE A 21 -14.48 16.58 -19.32
N PHE A 22 -13.76 16.32 -20.40
CA PHE A 22 -12.50 15.59 -20.34
C PHE A 22 -11.46 16.27 -19.47
N LEU A 23 -11.30 17.59 -19.62
CA LEU A 23 -10.34 18.37 -18.84
C LEU A 23 -10.64 18.36 -17.34
N VAL A 24 -11.91 18.35 -16.97
CA VAL A 24 -12.33 18.29 -15.56
C VAL A 24 -12.10 16.89 -14.99
N SER A 25 -12.34 15.86 -15.76
CA SER A 25 -12.24 14.46 -15.31
C SER A 25 -10.79 13.99 -15.18
N PHE A 26 -9.91 14.47 -16.04
CA PHE A 26 -8.53 13.99 -16.10
C PHE A 26 -7.74 14.21 -14.78
N PRO A 27 -7.77 15.40 -14.15
CA PRO A 27 -7.09 15.58 -12.86
C PRO A 27 -7.63 14.66 -11.77
N SER A 28 -8.92 14.38 -11.78
CA SER A 28 -9.52 13.45 -10.81
C SER A 28 -8.97 12.04 -10.95
N LEU A 29 -8.77 11.59 -12.18
CA LEU A 29 -8.18 10.27 -12.43
C LEU A 29 -6.73 10.19 -11.94
N LEU A 30 -5.95 11.24 -12.11
CA LEU A 30 -4.58 11.30 -11.60
C LEU A 30 -4.55 11.26 -10.08
N ASN A 31 -5.45 11.97 -9.42
CA ASN A 31 -5.55 11.96 -7.96
C ASN A 31 -5.95 10.59 -7.42
N ILE A 32 -6.89 9.92 -8.08
CA ILE A 32 -7.31 8.56 -7.73
C ILE A 32 -6.11 7.60 -7.83
N SER A 33 -5.33 7.72 -8.89
CA SER A 33 -4.17 6.86 -9.12
C SER A 33 -3.13 7.00 -7.99
N LYS A 34 -2.83 8.23 -7.56
CA LYS A 34 -1.92 8.48 -6.44
C LYS A 34 -2.47 7.94 -5.13
N THR A 35 -3.76 8.14 -4.88
CA THR A 35 -4.43 7.63 -3.69
C THR A 35 -4.39 6.11 -3.64
N ASP A 36 -4.56 5.45 -4.78
CA ASP A 36 -4.52 4.00 -4.88
C ASP A 36 -3.11 3.47 -4.57
N GLU A 37 -2.07 4.12 -5.05
CA GLU A 37 -0.69 3.73 -4.77
C GLU A 37 -0.37 3.83 -3.29
N GLU A 38 -0.75 4.92 -2.64
CA GLU A 38 -0.56 5.10 -1.20
C GLU A 38 -1.37 4.08 -0.41
N LYS A 39 -2.59 3.81 -0.85
CA LYS A 39 -3.48 2.82 -0.22
C LYS A 39 -2.91 1.41 -0.36
N GLU A 40 -2.40 1.07 -1.52
CA GLU A 40 -1.75 -0.22 -1.76
C GLU A 40 -0.51 -0.40 -0.88
N TYR A 41 0.30 0.64 -0.75
CA TYR A 41 1.47 0.63 0.12
C TYR A 41 1.06 0.41 1.57
N LYS A 42 0.07 1.15 2.04
CA LYS A 42 -0.44 1.03 3.41
C LYS A 42 -0.98 -0.37 3.68
N THR A 43 -1.75 -0.92 2.74
CA THR A 43 -2.28 -2.28 2.85
C THR A 43 -1.15 -3.31 2.90
N MET A 44 -0.14 -3.15 2.07
CA MET A 44 1.04 -4.02 2.07
C MET A 44 1.72 -4.01 3.45
N VAL A 45 1.98 -2.82 3.99
CA VAL A 45 2.61 -2.67 5.31
C VAL A 45 1.75 -3.31 6.40
N GLU A 46 0.45 -3.07 6.39
CA GLU A 46 -0.46 -3.67 7.37
C GLU A 46 -0.46 -5.19 7.29
N ASP A 47 -0.49 -5.74 6.10
CA ASP A 47 -0.47 -7.20 5.88
C ASP A 47 0.85 -7.82 6.35
N LEU A 48 1.96 -7.19 6.02
CA LEU A 48 3.28 -7.64 6.47
C LEU A 48 3.41 -7.56 7.99
N CYS A 49 2.89 -6.50 8.60
CA CYS A 49 2.90 -6.34 10.05
C CYS A 49 2.04 -7.39 10.73
N LEU A 50 0.89 -7.74 10.17
CA LEU A 50 0.05 -8.83 10.70
C LEU A 50 0.78 -10.17 10.63
N ALA A 51 1.43 -10.44 9.50
CA ALA A 51 2.21 -11.66 9.34
C ALA A 51 3.37 -11.74 10.35
N GLY A 52 4.05 -10.62 10.57
CA GLY A 52 5.13 -10.51 11.54
C GLY A 52 4.65 -10.73 12.97
N LYS A 53 3.53 -10.14 13.35
CA LYS A 53 2.91 -10.36 14.67
C LYS A 53 2.50 -11.81 14.85
N SER A 54 1.91 -12.42 13.84
CA SER A 54 1.53 -13.84 13.88
C SER A 54 2.74 -14.72 14.11
N TYR A 55 3.83 -14.44 13.41
CA TYR A 55 5.09 -15.16 13.58
C TYR A 55 5.61 -15.05 15.01
N ILE A 56 5.64 -13.83 15.55
CA ILE A 56 6.16 -13.57 16.91
C ILE A 56 5.30 -14.30 17.94
N TYR A 57 3.98 -14.20 17.86
CA TYR A 57 3.08 -14.83 18.82
C TYR A 57 3.03 -16.35 18.68
N ALA A 58 3.31 -16.90 17.52
CA ALA A 58 3.43 -18.34 17.33
C ALA A 58 4.76 -18.89 17.84
N ASN A 59 5.77 -18.05 18.03
CA ASN A 59 7.13 -18.43 18.44
C ASN A 59 7.60 -17.59 19.61
N THR A 60 6.75 -17.39 20.61
CA THR A 60 7.05 -16.51 21.75
C THR A 60 8.31 -16.93 22.52
N SER A 61 8.65 -18.21 22.51
CA SER A 61 9.86 -18.69 23.18
C SER A 61 11.15 -18.16 22.57
N LEU A 62 11.10 -17.67 21.31
CA LEU A 62 12.26 -17.08 20.64
C LEU A 62 12.41 -15.59 20.96
N PHE A 63 11.40 -14.97 21.56
CA PHE A 63 11.34 -13.52 21.75
C PHE A 63 11.13 -13.17 23.22
N SER A 64 12.21 -13.22 23.99
CA SER A 64 12.16 -12.82 25.41
C SER A 64 11.87 -11.32 25.57
N GLU A 65 12.10 -10.52 24.52
CA GLU A 65 11.87 -9.09 24.50
C GLU A 65 10.40 -8.73 24.68
N LEU A 66 9.49 -9.66 24.42
CA LEU A 66 8.04 -9.42 24.56
C LEU A 66 7.63 -9.01 25.97
N SER A 67 8.39 -9.41 26.99
CA SER A 67 8.11 -9.06 28.37
C SER A 67 8.81 -7.78 28.83
N ILE A 68 9.58 -7.14 27.96
CA ILE A 68 10.34 -5.94 28.28
C ILE A 68 9.80 -4.75 27.48
N ILE A 69 9.17 -3.80 28.17
CA ILE A 69 8.62 -2.59 27.55
C ILE A 69 9.77 -1.77 26.96
N GLY A 70 9.56 -1.25 25.75
CA GLY A 70 10.55 -0.46 25.03
C GLY A 70 11.54 -1.26 24.21
N SER A 71 11.48 -2.59 24.27
CA SER A 71 12.34 -3.45 23.47
C SER A 71 11.95 -3.44 22.01
N ASN A 72 12.94 -3.67 21.14
CA ASN A 72 12.73 -3.74 19.70
C ASN A 72 13.00 -5.17 19.22
N ILE A 73 12.13 -5.64 18.34
CA ILE A 73 12.27 -6.93 17.68
C ILE A 73 12.29 -6.67 16.17
N GLU A 74 13.38 -7.05 15.52
CA GLU A 74 13.50 -6.90 14.07
C GLU A 74 13.27 -8.24 13.40
N ILE A 75 12.32 -8.27 12.47
CA ILE A 75 11.97 -9.47 11.71
C ILE A 75 12.23 -9.18 10.23
N PRO A 76 13.22 -9.84 9.62
CA PRO A 76 13.41 -9.73 8.17
C PRO A 76 12.20 -10.33 7.43
N ILE A 77 11.79 -9.68 6.35
CA ILE A 77 10.69 -10.20 5.52
C ILE A 77 11.03 -11.60 4.99
N GLU A 78 12.28 -11.83 4.67
CA GLU A 78 12.76 -13.14 4.22
C GLU A 78 12.43 -14.24 5.22
N THR A 79 12.55 -13.97 6.52
CA THR A 79 12.19 -14.91 7.58
C THR A 79 10.71 -15.28 7.51
N LEU A 80 9.84 -14.30 7.25
CA LEU A 80 8.39 -14.53 7.12
C LEU A 80 8.06 -15.34 5.87
N ILE A 81 8.80 -15.11 4.79
CA ILE A 81 8.65 -15.88 3.55
C ILE A 81 9.01 -17.34 3.80
N GLU A 82 10.12 -17.60 4.47
CA GLU A 82 10.54 -18.97 4.82
C GLU A 82 9.56 -19.66 5.76
N TYR A 83 8.99 -18.91 6.69
CA TYR A 83 7.98 -19.44 7.62
C TYR A 83 6.66 -19.77 6.89
N GLY A 84 6.38 -19.12 5.76
CA GLY A 84 5.21 -19.38 4.95
C GLY A 84 4.05 -18.42 5.15
N ASN A 85 4.23 -17.36 5.97
CA ASN A 85 3.19 -16.36 6.21
C ASN A 85 3.11 -15.30 5.11
N VAL A 86 4.14 -15.18 4.30
CA VAL A 86 4.26 -14.13 3.30
C VAL A 86 4.68 -14.75 1.99
N LYS A 87 4.08 -14.30 0.89
CA LYS A 87 4.45 -14.75 -0.45
C LYS A 87 5.79 -14.13 -0.85
N ASN A 88 6.53 -14.83 -1.70
CA ASN A 88 7.86 -14.39 -2.10
C ASN A 88 7.86 -13.38 -3.25
N ASP A 89 6.70 -13.03 -3.80
CA ASP A 89 6.56 -12.17 -4.96
C ASP A 89 5.95 -10.79 -4.64
N ILE A 90 5.89 -10.42 -3.36
CA ILE A 90 5.34 -9.13 -2.97
C ILE A 90 6.28 -8.02 -3.41
N VAL A 91 5.72 -7.00 -4.04
CA VAL A 91 6.43 -5.85 -4.57
C VAL A 91 5.91 -4.59 -3.88
N ASN A 92 6.83 -3.70 -3.49
CA ASN A 92 6.48 -2.40 -2.93
C ASN A 92 5.92 -1.52 -4.06
N PRO A 93 4.66 -1.07 -3.99
CA PRO A 93 4.06 -0.29 -5.07
C PRO A 93 4.72 1.08 -5.30
N LYS A 94 5.43 1.61 -4.30
CA LYS A 94 6.14 2.89 -4.44
C LYS A 94 7.48 2.77 -5.15
N THR A 95 8.17 1.65 -4.98
CA THR A 95 9.53 1.47 -5.51
C THR A 95 9.60 0.43 -6.63
N ASN A 96 8.56 -0.39 -6.80
CA ASN A 96 8.51 -1.52 -7.74
C ASN A 96 9.59 -2.57 -7.48
N LYS A 97 10.16 -2.59 -6.28
CA LYS A 97 11.15 -3.58 -5.87
C LYS A 97 10.50 -4.60 -4.95
N LYS A 98 11.01 -5.82 -4.99
CA LYS A 98 10.55 -6.86 -4.06
C LYS A 98 10.91 -6.50 -2.63
N VAL A 99 10.06 -6.88 -1.69
CA VAL A 99 10.23 -6.54 -0.27
C VAL A 99 11.07 -7.58 0.49
N ASP A 100 11.56 -8.61 -0.17
CA ASP A 100 12.26 -9.73 0.46
C ASP A 100 13.53 -9.32 1.22
N LYS A 101 14.13 -8.20 0.86
CA LYS A 101 15.33 -7.66 1.53
C LYS A 101 15.01 -6.67 2.64
N ASP A 102 13.76 -6.28 2.77
CA ASP A 102 13.30 -5.33 3.78
C ASP A 102 13.02 -6.02 5.10
N SER A 103 12.75 -5.27 6.14
CA SER A 103 12.49 -5.81 7.46
C SER A 103 11.37 -5.06 8.17
N LEU A 104 10.85 -5.67 9.24
CA LEU A 104 9.86 -5.08 10.13
C LEU A 104 10.50 -4.88 11.50
N ASN A 105 10.25 -3.73 12.10
CA ASN A 105 10.68 -3.45 13.45
C ASN A 105 9.47 -3.35 14.36
N PHE A 106 9.43 -4.17 15.39
CA PHE A 106 8.36 -4.18 16.39
C PHE A 106 8.89 -3.60 17.70
N THR A 107 8.15 -2.65 18.26
CA THR A 107 8.47 -2.06 19.54
C THR A 107 7.41 -2.48 20.56
N VAL A 108 7.85 -2.95 21.74
CA VAL A 108 6.95 -3.34 22.81
C VAL A 108 6.47 -2.08 23.53
N LEU A 109 5.16 -1.84 23.49
CA LEU A 109 4.54 -0.66 24.08
C LEU A 109 4.23 -0.91 25.57
N SER A 110 3.79 0.15 26.27
CA SER A 110 3.51 0.11 27.71
C SER A 110 2.40 -0.88 28.10
N ASP A 111 1.54 -1.25 27.17
CA ASP A 111 0.49 -2.26 27.37
C ASP A 111 0.89 -3.64 26.85
N TYR A 112 2.17 -3.84 26.53
CA TYR A 112 2.75 -5.05 25.95
C TYR A 112 2.26 -5.38 24.56
N SER A 113 1.57 -4.45 23.89
CA SER A 113 1.25 -4.60 22.47
C SER A 113 2.49 -4.28 21.63
N LEU A 114 2.42 -4.68 20.35
CA LEU A 114 3.53 -4.46 19.42
C LEU A 114 3.17 -3.35 18.43
N ASN A 115 4.05 -2.36 18.33
CA ASN A 115 3.98 -1.34 17.29
C ASN A 115 4.90 -1.75 16.15
N CYS A 116 4.35 -1.87 14.95
CA CYS A 116 5.09 -2.34 13.78
C CYS A 116 5.51 -1.17 12.90
N GLU A 117 6.74 -1.18 12.47
CA GLU A 117 7.29 -0.19 11.57
C GLU A 117 8.01 -0.91 10.42
N TYR A 118 7.69 -0.53 9.18
CA TYR A 118 8.29 -1.11 7.99
C TYR A 118 9.59 -0.38 7.68
N LYS A 119 10.66 -1.14 7.46
CA LYS A 119 11.98 -0.59 7.12
C LYS A 119 12.43 -1.08 5.76
N GLU A 120 12.67 -0.15 4.85
CA GLU A 120 13.30 -0.45 3.57
C GLU A 120 14.81 -0.57 3.73
N VAL A 121 15.40 -1.41 2.89
CA VAL A 121 16.86 -1.55 2.82
C VAL A 121 17.50 -0.32 2.20
#